data_b5e8e7178d4f1d808134e246ff3b13aa
#
_entry.id   b5e8e7178d4f1d808134e246ff3b13aa
#
_cell.length_a   1.000
_cell.length_b   1.000
_cell.length_c   1.000
_cell.angle_alpha   90.00
_cell.angle_beta   90.00
_cell.angle_gamma   90.00
#
_symmetry.space_group_name_H-M   'P 1'
#
loop_
_entity.id
_entity.type
_entity.pdbx_description
1 polymer ?
#
loop_
_entity_poly.entity_id
_entity_poly.type
_entity_poly.pdbx_seq_one_letter_code
_entity_poly.pdbx_strand_id
1 'polypeptide(L)'
;MSNLASFCARYSQQTMQLPGGAEFSYRYYRNPVARATVVLLPGGIGLPDLFYLHFERFAEHYSVITFDYQEQFTTNAELARAVASLLDGLDKHVWLVGQSLGGVIAQIVAKFHPERIEGLVLSNTCSLARDMGQEARDELMSMVENQRTWKRRLQLIPMPVFRRLMAWAVMRKTR
;
A
#
# COMPACT_ATOMS: atom_id res chain seq x y z
N MET A 1 -0.16 -5.64 24.19
CA MET A 1 -0.07 -6.05 22.77
C MET A 1 -0.98 -5.15 21.96
N SER A 2 -0.45 -4.51 20.92
CA SER A 2 -1.27 -3.76 19.99
C SER A 2 -2.24 -4.69 19.27
N ASN A 3 -3.46 -4.23 19.07
CA ASN A 3 -4.45 -4.90 18.24
C ASN A 3 -5.00 -3.93 17.20
N LEU A 4 -5.62 -4.45 16.14
CA LEU A 4 -6.12 -3.65 15.04
C LEU A 4 -7.10 -2.55 15.49
N ALA A 5 -7.93 -2.80 16.51
CA ALA A 5 -8.87 -1.80 17.00
C ALA A 5 -8.16 -0.59 17.65
N SER A 6 -7.15 -0.85 18.49
CA SER A 6 -6.33 0.22 19.09
C SER A 6 -5.50 0.97 18.04
N PHE A 7 -4.99 0.27 17.01
CA PHE A 7 -4.32 0.90 15.88
C PHE A 7 -5.25 1.87 15.13
N CYS A 8 -6.45 1.43 14.75
CA CYS A 8 -7.42 2.27 14.04
C CYS A 8 -7.87 3.48 14.87
N ALA A 9 -7.98 3.33 16.19
CA ALA A 9 -8.31 4.44 17.10
C ALA A 9 -7.16 5.46 17.22
N ARG A 10 -5.91 4.97 17.21
CA ARG A 10 -4.72 5.81 17.37
C ARG A 10 -4.33 6.55 16.07
N TYR A 11 -4.46 5.88 14.95
CA TYR A 11 -4.08 6.40 13.63
C TYR A 11 -5.33 6.53 12.76
N SER A 12 -6.06 7.62 12.95
CA SER A 12 -7.29 7.89 12.21
C SER A 12 -7.03 8.01 10.70
N GLN A 13 -8.02 7.60 9.92
CA GLN A 13 -8.01 7.81 8.48
C GLN A 13 -8.20 9.29 8.15
N GLN A 14 -7.45 9.76 7.19
CA GLN A 14 -7.48 11.12 6.64
C GLN A 14 -7.87 11.03 5.16
N THR A 15 -8.37 12.12 4.61
CA THR A 15 -8.73 12.21 3.20
C THR A 15 -8.13 13.47 2.61
N MET A 16 -7.61 13.37 1.38
CA MET A 16 -7.18 14.52 0.58
C MET A 16 -7.93 14.55 -0.74
N GLN A 17 -8.09 15.73 -1.30
CA GLN A 17 -8.59 15.91 -2.66
C GLN A 17 -7.42 15.84 -3.65
N LEU A 18 -7.56 14.98 -4.64
CA LEU A 18 -6.60 14.88 -5.74
C LEU A 18 -6.90 15.92 -6.83
N PRO A 19 -5.93 16.27 -7.67
CA PRO A 19 -6.19 16.96 -8.90
C PRO A 19 -7.28 16.25 -9.71
N GLY A 20 -8.38 16.96 -10.05
CA GLY A 20 -9.56 16.34 -10.69
C GLY A 20 -10.71 16.02 -9.73
N GLY A 21 -10.58 16.31 -8.44
CA GLY A 21 -11.67 16.24 -7.45
C GLY A 21 -11.92 14.84 -6.86
N ALA A 22 -11.12 13.84 -7.22
CA ALA A 22 -11.21 12.51 -6.59
C ALA A 22 -10.65 12.56 -5.16
N GLU A 23 -11.29 11.84 -4.25
CA GLU A 23 -10.80 11.71 -2.87
C GLU A 23 -9.76 10.60 -2.77
N PHE A 24 -8.76 10.79 -1.92
CA PHE A 24 -7.76 9.78 -1.60
C PHE A 24 -7.64 9.62 -0.09
N SER A 25 -7.97 8.45 0.40
CA SER A 25 -7.98 8.13 1.84
C SER A 25 -6.69 7.45 2.25
N TYR A 26 -6.09 7.92 3.32
CA TYR A 26 -4.81 7.43 3.84
C TYR A 26 -4.75 7.55 5.37
N ARG A 27 -3.79 6.87 5.99
CA ARG A 27 -3.39 7.07 7.39
C ARG A 27 -2.00 7.66 7.41
N TYR A 28 -1.80 8.72 8.14
CA TYR A 28 -0.51 9.36 8.28
C TYR A 28 -0.19 9.61 9.75
N TYR A 29 0.96 9.11 10.18
CA TYR A 29 1.57 9.49 11.43
C TYR A 29 2.82 10.32 11.16
N ARG A 30 2.77 11.59 11.54
CA ARG A 30 3.92 12.50 11.48
C ARG A 30 4.72 12.38 12.77
N ASN A 31 5.89 11.76 12.67
CA ASN A 31 6.84 11.74 13.77
C ASN A 31 7.69 13.02 13.72
N PRO A 32 7.63 13.90 14.74
CA PRO A 32 8.27 15.23 14.69
C PRO A 32 9.79 15.18 14.66
N VAL A 33 10.40 14.09 15.14
CA VAL A 33 11.86 13.93 15.17
C VAL A 33 12.38 13.05 14.02
N ALA A 34 11.51 12.47 13.22
CA ALA A 34 11.91 11.64 12.09
C ALA A 34 12.56 12.46 10.98
N ARG A 35 13.58 11.89 10.35
CA ARG A 35 14.28 12.47 9.19
C ARG A 35 13.74 11.99 7.85
N ALA A 36 12.98 10.92 7.85
CA ALA A 36 12.41 10.32 6.65
C ALA A 36 10.97 9.86 6.86
N THR A 37 10.26 9.66 5.77
CA THR A 37 8.89 9.10 5.74
C THR A 37 8.91 7.73 5.08
N VAL A 38 8.29 6.75 5.72
CA VAL A 38 8.05 5.41 5.15
C VAL A 38 6.63 5.34 4.63
N VAL A 39 6.48 5.02 3.35
CA VAL A 39 5.18 4.80 2.72
C VAL A 39 4.99 3.30 2.51
N LEU A 40 3.99 2.74 3.16
CA LEU A 40 3.64 1.32 3.08
C LEU A 40 2.57 1.12 1.99
N LEU A 41 2.93 0.43 0.92
CA LEU A 41 2.05 0.14 -0.21
C LEU A 41 1.57 -1.32 -0.11
N PRO A 42 0.28 -1.54 0.21
CA PRO A 42 -0.26 -2.89 0.39
C PRO A 42 -0.33 -3.67 -0.93
N GLY A 43 -0.50 -4.99 -0.82
CA GLY A 43 -0.73 -5.87 -1.97
C GLY A 43 -2.11 -5.63 -2.61
N GLY A 44 -2.46 -6.45 -3.61
CA GLY A 44 -3.65 -6.27 -4.45
C GLY A 44 -5.00 -6.29 -3.74
N ILE A 45 -5.07 -6.77 -2.49
CA ILE A 45 -6.27 -6.64 -1.66
C ILE A 45 -6.51 -5.17 -1.27
N GLY A 46 -5.44 -4.35 -1.26
CA GLY A 46 -5.54 -2.91 -1.01
C GLY A 46 -5.94 -2.52 0.41
N LEU A 47 -5.73 -3.41 1.39
CA LEU A 47 -6.09 -3.15 2.78
C LEU A 47 -4.85 -2.70 3.58
N PRO A 48 -4.74 -1.43 3.95
CA PRO A 48 -3.62 -0.90 4.73
C PRO A 48 -3.58 -1.47 6.15
N ASP A 49 -4.73 -1.86 6.67
CA ASP A 49 -4.86 -2.47 8.00
C ASP A 49 -4.03 -3.76 8.17
N LEU A 50 -3.65 -4.43 7.06
CA LEU A 50 -2.76 -5.59 7.10
C LEU A 50 -1.33 -5.22 7.51
N PHE A 51 -0.94 -3.96 7.36
CA PHE A 51 0.36 -3.44 7.75
C PHE A 51 0.41 -2.85 9.16
N TYR A 52 -0.65 -2.96 9.97
CA TYR A 52 -0.75 -2.25 11.25
C TYR A 52 0.46 -2.48 12.17
N LEU A 53 0.97 -3.71 12.28
CA LEU A 53 2.16 -4.02 13.09
C LEU A 53 3.42 -3.37 12.52
N HIS A 54 3.59 -3.38 11.20
CA HIS A 54 4.72 -2.74 10.54
C HIS A 54 4.63 -1.22 10.68
N PHE A 55 3.43 -0.67 10.52
CA PHE A 55 3.18 0.76 10.69
C PHE A 55 3.61 1.22 12.08
N GLU A 56 3.16 0.55 13.14
CA GLU A 56 3.51 0.90 14.51
C GLU A 56 5.01 0.78 14.77
N ARG A 57 5.64 -0.26 14.21
CA ARG A 57 7.08 -0.45 14.37
C ARG A 57 7.89 0.63 13.66
N PHE A 58 7.50 1.01 12.46
CA PHE A 58 8.14 2.12 11.75
C PHE A 58 7.85 3.47 12.41
N ALA A 59 6.68 3.67 12.97
CA ALA A 59 6.28 4.91 13.65
C ALA A 59 7.15 5.26 14.87
N GLU A 60 7.88 4.30 15.43
CA GLU A 60 8.84 4.56 16.51
C GLU A 60 9.98 5.49 16.06
N HIS A 61 10.37 5.47 14.77
CA HIS A 61 11.54 6.17 14.25
C HIS A 61 11.28 7.03 13.01
N TYR A 62 10.17 6.79 12.30
CA TYR A 62 9.84 7.42 11.02
C TYR A 62 8.46 8.05 11.05
N SER A 63 8.24 9.02 10.18
CA SER A 63 6.87 9.31 9.75
C SER A 63 6.36 8.15 8.90
N VAL A 64 5.09 7.77 9.02
CA VAL A 64 4.58 6.59 8.32
C VAL A 64 3.26 6.90 7.65
N ILE A 65 3.14 6.48 6.39
CA ILE A 65 1.92 6.58 5.61
C ILE A 65 1.52 5.19 5.11
N THR A 66 0.22 4.93 5.09
CA THR A 66 -0.39 3.83 4.37
C THR A 66 -1.77 4.24 3.86
N PHE A 67 -2.30 3.59 2.83
CA PHE A 67 -3.54 4.00 2.20
C PHE A 67 -4.32 2.82 1.60
N ASP A 68 -5.61 3.03 1.39
CA ASP A 68 -6.50 2.10 0.71
C ASP A 68 -6.35 2.21 -0.82
N TYR A 69 -6.47 1.09 -1.52
CA TYR A 69 -6.63 1.08 -2.97
C TYR A 69 -8.11 1.25 -3.32
N GLN A 70 -8.51 2.50 -3.46
CA GLN A 70 -9.89 2.88 -3.69
C GLN A 70 -10.34 2.45 -5.10
N GLU A 71 -11.61 2.09 -5.23
CA GLU A 71 -12.18 1.51 -6.46
C GLU A 71 -12.16 2.46 -7.66
N GLN A 72 -12.08 3.75 -7.42
CA GLN A 72 -12.01 4.77 -8.46
C GLN A 72 -10.70 4.69 -9.28
N PHE A 73 -9.63 4.12 -8.73
CA PHE A 73 -8.39 3.92 -9.47
C PHE A 73 -8.46 2.62 -10.26
N THR A 74 -8.75 2.74 -11.55
CA THR A 74 -8.96 1.59 -12.42
C THR A 74 -7.66 1.03 -12.99
N THR A 75 -6.59 1.85 -12.96
CA THR A 75 -5.26 1.48 -13.45
C THR A 75 -4.16 1.71 -12.42
N ASN A 76 -3.07 0.95 -12.54
CA ASN A 76 -1.89 1.14 -11.70
C ASN A 76 -1.26 2.53 -11.87
N ALA A 77 -1.37 3.11 -13.08
CA ALA A 77 -0.86 4.44 -13.37
C ALA A 77 -1.67 5.54 -12.66
N GLU A 78 -2.99 5.40 -12.57
CA GLU A 78 -3.84 6.33 -11.80
C GLU A 78 -3.52 6.26 -10.31
N LEU A 79 -3.40 5.05 -9.76
CA LEU A 79 -3.03 4.88 -8.36
C LEU A 79 -1.62 5.43 -8.08
N ALA A 80 -0.65 5.19 -8.97
CA ALA A 80 0.70 5.74 -8.81
C ALA A 80 0.71 7.28 -8.83
N ARG A 81 -0.10 7.91 -9.69
CA ARG A 81 -0.28 9.38 -9.69
C ARG A 81 -0.89 9.89 -8.39
N ALA A 82 -1.89 9.20 -7.86
CA ALA A 82 -2.49 9.55 -6.58
C ALA A 82 -1.47 9.47 -5.43
N VAL A 83 -0.65 8.42 -5.42
CA VAL A 83 0.47 8.29 -4.48
C VAL A 83 1.47 9.42 -4.66
N ALA A 84 1.85 9.76 -5.89
CA ALA A 84 2.76 10.88 -6.16
C ALA A 84 2.21 12.20 -5.60
N SER A 85 0.92 12.49 -5.83
CA SER A 85 0.27 13.69 -5.27
C SER A 85 0.29 13.70 -3.73
N LEU A 86 0.18 12.54 -3.08
CA LEU A 86 0.35 12.43 -1.63
C LEU A 86 1.78 12.79 -1.21
N LEU A 87 2.79 12.37 -1.99
CA LEU A 87 4.20 12.66 -1.72
C LEU A 87 4.54 14.14 -1.86
N ASP A 88 3.87 14.88 -2.76
CA ASP A 88 4.11 16.31 -2.97
C ASP A 88 3.84 17.14 -1.71
N GLY A 89 2.96 16.68 -0.83
CA GLY A 89 2.68 17.28 0.47
C GLY A 89 3.70 16.96 1.58
N LEU A 90 4.77 16.21 1.28
CA LEU A 90 5.75 15.77 2.28
C LEU A 90 7.06 16.56 2.17
N ASP A 91 7.55 17.02 3.31
CA ASP A 91 8.80 17.80 3.42
C ASP A 91 10.08 16.93 3.46
N LYS A 92 9.94 15.59 3.46
CA LYS A 92 11.03 14.68 3.81
C LYS A 92 11.30 13.66 2.72
N HIS A 93 12.52 13.11 2.77
CA HIS A 93 12.91 11.95 1.97
C HIS A 93 11.98 10.77 2.19
N VAL A 94 11.59 10.10 1.13
CA VAL A 94 10.58 9.05 1.14
C VAL A 94 11.18 7.70 0.82
N TRP A 95 10.89 6.73 1.68
CA TRP A 95 11.13 5.31 1.43
C TRP A 95 9.81 4.64 1.08
N LEU A 96 9.75 3.98 -0.07
CA LEU A 96 8.59 3.20 -0.48
C LEU A 96 8.80 1.73 -0.10
N VAL A 97 7.88 1.17 0.66
CA VAL A 97 7.88 -0.24 1.05
C VAL A 97 6.67 -0.90 0.42
N GLY A 98 6.88 -1.63 -0.67
CA GLY A 98 5.81 -2.21 -1.47
C GLY A 98 5.79 -3.75 -1.44
N GLN A 99 4.63 -4.31 -1.15
CA GLN A 99 4.40 -5.75 -1.16
C GLN A 99 3.50 -6.14 -2.33
N SER A 100 3.89 -7.14 -3.12
CA SER A 100 3.11 -7.64 -4.26
C SER A 100 2.74 -6.49 -5.22
N LEU A 101 1.45 -6.21 -5.47
CA LEU A 101 1.00 -5.08 -6.29
C LEU A 101 1.55 -3.73 -5.78
N GLY A 102 1.66 -3.56 -4.46
CA GLY A 102 2.26 -2.36 -3.89
C GLY A 102 3.71 -2.14 -4.33
N GLY A 103 4.46 -3.22 -4.56
CA GLY A 103 5.80 -3.15 -5.13
C GLY A 103 5.81 -2.71 -6.60
N VAL A 104 4.81 -3.09 -7.37
CA VAL A 104 4.62 -2.59 -8.76
C VAL A 104 4.35 -1.09 -8.74
N ILE A 105 3.41 -0.63 -7.90
CA ILE A 105 3.07 0.79 -7.76
C ILE A 105 4.30 1.59 -7.29
N ALA A 106 5.04 1.08 -6.30
CA ALA A 106 6.26 1.72 -5.80
C ALA A 106 7.31 1.94 -6.91
N GLN A 107 7.53 0.95 -7.77
CA GLN A 107 8.43 1.06 -8.91
C GLN A 107 7.94 2.10 -9.94
N ILE A 108 6.63 2.17 -10.20
CA ILE A 108 6.05 3.18 -11.10
C ILE A 108 6.27 4.58 -10.52
N VAL A 109 5.97 4.79 -9.24
CA VAL A 109 6.18 6.08 -8.56
C VAL A 109 7.65 6.48 -8.61
N ALA A 110 8.56 5.59 -8.24
CA ALA A 110 10.01 5.87 -8.26
C ALA A 110 10.55 6.18 -9.66
N LYS A 111 9.98 5.58 -10.70
CA LYS A 111 10.35 5.86 -12.10
C LYS A 111 9.97 7.28 -12.53
N PHE A 112 8.81 7.78 -12.10
CA PHE A 112 8.31 9.09 -12.52
C PHE A 112 8.69 10.23 -11.56
N HIS A 113 9.03 9.92 -10.31
CA HIS A 113 9.38 10.88 -9.27
C HIS A 113 10.68 10.47 -8.54
N PRO A 114 11.77 10.20 -9.26
CA PRO A 114 13.01 9.68 -8.65
C PRO A 114 13.61 10.66 -7.63
N GLU A 115 13.42 11.96 -7.83
CA GLU A 115 13.91 13.03 -6.95
C GLU A 115 13.25 13.03 -5.56
N ARG A 116 12.09 12.39 -5.42
CA ARG A 116 11.34 12.29 -4.15
C ARG A 116 11.67 11.02 -3.38
N ILE A 117 12.24 10.02 -4.04
CA ILE A 117 12.39 8.68 -3.50
C ILE A 117 13.84 8.42 -3.11
N GLU A 118 14.07 8.25 -1.81
CA GLU A 118 15.38 7.89 -1.27
C GLU A 118 15.68 6.40 -1.42
N GLY A 119 14.65 5.55 -1.36
CA GLY A 119 14.83 4.12 -1.53
C GLY A 119 13.55 3.33 -1.70
N LEU A 120 13.72 2.10 -2.21
CA LEU A 120 12.67 1.12 -2.41
C LEU A 120 12.96 -0.15 -1.62
N VAL A 121 11.95 -0.65 -0.93
CA VAL A 121 11.92 -2.00 -0.36
C VAL A 121 10.81 -2.77 -1.07
N LEU A 122 11.20 -3.79 -1.82
CA LEU A 122 10.29 -4.59 -2.64
C LEU A 122 10.16 -6.00 -2.04
N SER A 123 8.94 -6.39 -1.69
CA SER A 123 8.65 -7.68 -1.07
C SER A 123 7.63 -8.47 -1.91
N ASN A 124 7.97 -9.70 -2.28
CA ASN A 124 7.10 -10.60 -3.03
C ASN A 124 6.42 -9.92 -4.24
N THR A 125 7.19 -9.18 -5.03
CA THR A 125 6.72 -8.43 -6.20
C THR A 125 7.59 -8.75 -7.41
N CYS A 126 7.09 -8.44 -8.60
CA CYS A 126 7.87 -8.54 -9.83
C CYS A 126 8.69 -7.27 -10.06
N SER A 127 9.81 -7.42 -10.76
CA SER A 127 10.56 -6.29 -11.31
C SER A 127 9.86 -5.76 -12.56
N LEU A 128 9.77 -4.44 -12.71
CA LEU A 128 9.35 -3.78 -13.94
C LEU A 128 10.54 -3.49 -14.87
N ALA A 129 11.62 -4.28 -14.78
CA ALA A 129 12.78 -4.15 -15.63
C ALA A 129 12.41 -4.29 -17.12
N ARG A 130 13.14 -3.55 -17.98
CA ARG A 130 12.91 -3.58 -19.43
C ARG A 130 13.10 -4.97 -20.04
N ASP A 131 13.93 -5.79 -19.41
CA ASP A 131 14.35 -7.11 -19.88
C ASP A 131 13.44 -8.25 -19.40
N MET A 132 12.25 -7.94 -18.90
CA MET A 132 11.28 -8.96 -18.54
C MET A 132 10.86 -9.71 -19.80
N GLY A 133 11.20 -11.00 -19.88
CA GLY A 133 10.81 -11.89 -20.97
C GLY A 133 9.28 -11.98 -21.12
N GLN A 134 8.82 -12.41 -22.29
CA GLN A 134 7.38 -12.52 -22.59
C GLN A 134 6.67 -13.44 -21.57
N GLU A 135 7.29 -14.56 -21.22
CA GLU A 135 6.75 -15.53 -20.24
C GLU A 135 6.50 -14.89 -18.87
N ALA A 136 7.45 -14.09 -18.35
CA ALA A 136 7.29 -13.38 -17.08
C ALA A 136 6.22 -12.28 -17.14
N ARG A 137 6.02 -11.66 -18.32
CA ARG A 137 4.92 -10.71 -18.53
C ARG A 137 3.56 -11.41 -18.54
N ASP A 138 3.45 -12.55 -19.18
CA ASP A 138 2.22 -13.33 -19.27
C ASP A 138 1.83 -13.88 -17.89
N GLU A 139 2.80 -14.35 -17.11
CA GLU A 139 2.62 -14.77 -15.72
C GLU A 139 2.14 -13.59 -14.85
N LEU A 140 2.75 -12.41 -14.99
CA LEU A 140 2.34 -11.20 -14.30
C LEU A 140 0.90 -10.80 -14.64
N MET A 141 0.56 -10.80 -15.93
CA MET A 141 -0.80 -10.49 -16.38
C MET A 141 -1.81 -11.49 -15.85
N SER A 142 -1.48 -12.78 -15.85
CA SER A 142 -2.29 -13.84 -15.25
C SER A 142 -2.50 -13.61 -13.75
N MET A 143 -1.46 -13.24 -13.00
CA MET A 143 -1.57 -12.89 -11.58
C MET A 143 -2.49 -11.68 -11.35
N VAL A 144 -2.39 -10.64 -12.17
CA VAL A 144 -3.24 -9.44 -12.10
C VAL A 144 -4.71 -9.78 -12.38
N GLU A 145 -4.98 -10.59 -13.40
CA GLU A 145 -6.33 -11.04 -13.72
C GLU A 145 -6.93 -11.93 -12.62
N ASN A 146 -6.14 -12.86 -12.09
CA ASN A 146 -6.54 -13.68 -10.96
C ASN A 146 -6.84 -12.83 -9.71
N GLN A 147 -6.04 -11.80 -9.42
CA GLN A 147 -6.29 -10.88 -8.30
C GLN A 147 -7.60 -10.10 -8.51
N ARG A 148 -7.91 -9.62 -9.72
CA ARG A 148 -9.19 -8.96 -10.02
C ARG A 148 -10.38 -9.90 -9.77
N THR A 149 -10.26 -11.15 -10.17
CA THR A 149 -11.29 -12.18 -9.94
C THR A 149 -11.46 -12.48 -8.47
N TRP A 150 -10.36 -12.61 -7.71
CA TRP A 150 -10.40 -12.80 -6.27
C TRP A 150 -10.97 -11.58 -5.54
N LYS A 151 -10.60 -10.36 -5.95
CA LYS A 151 -11.15 -9.12 -5.38
C LYS A 151 -12.68 -9.08 -5.54
N ARG A 152 -13.21 -9.38 -6.73
CA ARG A 152 -14.66 -9.47 -6.96
C ARG A 152 -15.34 -10.51 -6.05
N ARG A 153 -14.72 -11.68 -5.86
CA ARG A 153 -15.26 -12.73 -4.95
C ARG A 153 -15.19 -12.29 -3.49
N LEU A 154 -14.13 -11.63 -3.08
CA LEU A 154 -13.97 -11.14 -1.72
C LEU A 154 -14.91 -9.97 -1.40
N GLN A 155 -15.28 -9.15 -2.38
CA GLN A 155 -16.30 -8.10 -2.22
C GLN A 155 -17.68 -8.64 -1.89
N LEU A 156 -17.98 -9.90 -2.22
CA LEU A 156 -19.22 -10.57 -1.82
C LEU A 156 -19.23 -10.98 -0.34
N ILE A 157 -18.08 -10.93 0.33
CA ILE A 157 -17.96 -11.29 1.75
C ILE A 157 -18.08 -10.01 2.58
N PRO A 158 -19.07 -9.89 3.47
CA PRO A 158 -19.17 -8.73 4.36
C PRO A 158 -17.85 -8.51 5.12
N MET A 159 -17.37 -7.28 5.16
CA MET A 159 -16.06 -6.92 5.74
C MET A 159 -15.84 -7.46 7.18
N PRO A 160 -16.86 -7.49 8.07
CA PRO A 160 -16.70 -8.09 9.39
C PRO A 160 -16.37 -9.60 9.34
N VAL A 161 -16.96 -10.31 8.37
CA VAL A 161 -16.71 -11.76 8.17
C VAL A 161 -15.31 -11.97 7.60
N PHE A 162 -14.92 -11.16 6.63
CA PHE A 162 -13.58 -11.21 6.04
C PHE A 162 -12.49 -10.95 7.10
N ARG A 163 -12.65 -9.92 7.93
CA ARG A 163 -11.72 -9.63 9.04
C ARG A 163 -11.59 -10.79 10.03
N ARG A 164 -12.69 -11.47 10.35
CA ARG A 164 -12.68 -12.65 11.21
C ARG A 164 -11.94 -13.83 10.58
N LEU A 165 -12.18 -14.09 9.30
CA LEU A 165 -11.51 -15.15 8.54
C LEU A 165 -10.00 -14.90 8.45
N MET A 166 -9.59 -13.66 8.16
CA MET A 166 -8.18 -13.29 8.10
C MET A 166 -7.48 -13.39 9.46
N ALA A 167 -8.12 -12.91 10.53
CA ALA A 167 -7.60 -13.05 11.88
C ALA A 167 -7.42 -14.52 12.28
N TRP A 168 -8.39 -15.38 11.93
CA TRP A 168 -8.31 -16.81 12.18
C TRP A 168 -7.19 -17.48 11.36
N ALA A 169 -7.05 -17.14 10.08
CA ALA A 169 -5.99 -17.67 9.21
C ALA A 169 -4.59 -17.30 9.70
N VAL A 170 -4.39 -16.08 10.19
CA VAL A 170 -3.12 -15.61 10.77
C VAL A 170 -2.81 -16.37 12.06
N MET A 171 -3.80 -16.51 12.96
CA MET A 171 -3.60 -17.23 14.24
C MET A 171 -3.30 -18.73 14.07
N ARG A 172 -3.75 -19.33 12.96
CA ARG A 172 -3.49 -20.76 12.68
C ARG A 172 -2.08 -21.02 12.14
N LYS A 173 -1.41 -20.01 11.55
CA LYS A 173 -0.03 -20.11 11.06
C LYS A 173 1.03 -19.86 12.14
N THR A 174 0.65 -19.35 13.29
CA THR A 174 1.53 -19.01 14.41
C THR A 174 1.53 -20.08 15.54
N ARG A 175 0.90 -21.20 15.30
CA ARG A 175 1.02 -22.44 16.08
C ARG A 175 1.75 -23.49 15.24
#